data_bedb6ad48795edcea005a18417466b10
#
_entry.id   bedb6ad48795edcea005a18417466b10
#
_cell.length_a   1.000
_cell.length_b   1.000
_cell.length_c   1.000
_cell.angle_alpha   90.00
_cell.angle_beta   90.00
_cell.angle_gamma   90.00
#
_symmetry.space_group_name_H-M   'P 1'
#
loop_
_entity.id
_entity.type
_entity.pdbx_description
1 polymer ?
#
loop_
_entity_poly.entity_id
_entity_poly.type
_entity_poly.pdbx_seq_one_letter_code
_entity_poly.pdbx_strand_id
1 'polypeptide(L)'
;MKKIFIILITSTLCFSNALAVTLLDALNQTYQNNIQLNAERENIKASEEDVNIAKADYKPSLTLSGSKSIENTNKLTNQSGGDATINDVDPFSTSIKLEQKLLDYGRDLTLKKNITALDLAKAKLVKKE
;
A
#
# COMPACT_ATOMS: atom_id res chain seq x y z
N MET A 1 1.44 61.47 35.68
CA MET A 1 2.75 61.08 35.13
C MET A 1 3.09 59.61 35.37
N LYS A 2 2.89 59.03 36.56
CA LYS A 2 3.18 57.61 36.83
C LYS A 2 2.41 56.59 35.96
N LYS A 3 1.11 56.88 35.63
CA LYS A 3 0.28 55.95 34.80
C LYS A 3 0.70 55.92 33.32
N ILE A 4 1.23 57.04 32.80
CA ILE A 4 1.70 57.13 31.40
C ILE A 4 3.02 56.36 31.25
N PHE A 5 3.86 56.34 32.30
CA PHE A 5 5.14 55.61 32.31
C PHE A 5 4.93 54.08 32.30
N ILE A 6 3.90 53.59 32.98
CA ILE A 6 3.52 52.18 33.01
C ILE A 6 3.03 51.71 31.63
N ILE A 7 2.25 52.53 30.94
CA ILE A 7 1.74 52.21 29.60
C ILE A 7 2.87 52.19 28.57
N LEU A 8 3.88 53.03 28.70
CA LEU A 8 5.05 53.06 27.83
C LEU A 8 5.96 51.84 28.03
N ILE A 9 6.09 51.35 29.26
CA ILE A 9 6.88 50.15 29.57
C ILE A 9 6.21 48.87 29.10
N THR A 10 4.86 48.76 29.16
CA THR A 10 4.13 47.58 28.65
C THR A 10 4.13 47.49 27.13
N SER A 11 4.21 48.63 26.42
CA SER A 11 4.29 48.65 24.94
C SER A 11 5.62 48.11 24.40
N THR A 12 6.72 48.21 25.14
CA THR A 12 8.05 47.72 24.72
C THR A 12 8.26 46.23 24.92
N LEU A 13 7.43 45.54 25.71
CA LEU A 13 7.54 44.08 25.93
C LEU A 13 6.87 43.22 24.86
N CYS A 14 6.16 43.80 23.89
CA CYS A 14 5.49 43.09 22.79
C CYS A 14 6.33 42.93 21.52
N PHE A 15 7.64 43.15 21.57
CA PHE A 15 8.53 42.73 20.48
C PHE A 15 8.71 41.22 20.55
N SER A 16 7.70 40.47 20.02
CA SER A 16 7.83 39.08 19.66
C SER A 16 9.06 38.94 18.75
N ASN A 17 10.00 38.07 19.15
CA ASN A 17 11.11 37.66 18.31
C ASN A 17 10.57 37.19 16.96
N ALA A 18 10.54 38.07 15.97
CA ALA A 18 10.38 37.66 14.60
C ALA A 18 11.65 36.89 14.24
N LEU A 19 11.60 35.56 14.36
CA LEU A 19 12.64 34.68 13.85
C LEU A 19 12.68 34.94 12.34
N ALA A 20 13.66 35.70 11.90
CA ALA A 20 13.91 35.90 10.49
C ALA A 20 14.36 34.56 9.92
N VAL A 21 13.41 33.85 9.28
CA VAL A 21 13.72 32.64 8.52
C VAL A 21 14.67 33.03 7.40
N THR A 22 15.84 32.41 7.33
CA THR A 22 16.78 32.67 6.25
C THR A 22 16.17 32.25 4.92
N LEU A 23 16.59 32.90 3.81
CA LEU A 23 16.14 32.50 2.47
C LEU A 23 16.41 31.02 2.20
N LEU A 24 17.53 30.49 2.70
CA LEU A 24 17.89 29.07 2.57
C LEU A 24 16.91 28.18 3.33
N ASP A 25 16.53 28.57 4.56
CA ASP A 25 15.57 27.81 5.37
C ASP A 25 14.18 27.80 4.73
N ALA A 26 13.75 28.96 4.20
CA ALA A 26 12.48 29.07 3.48
C ALA A 26 12.48 28.20 2.22
N LEU A 27 13.58 28.17 1.49
CA LEU A 27 13.74 27.34 0.28
C LEU A 27 13.71 25.86 0.63
N ASN A 28 14.46 25.44 1.66
CA ASN A 28 14.46 24.06 2.14
C ASN A 28 13.07 23.62 2.63
N GLN A 29 12.38 24.47 3.36
CA GLN A 29 11.04 24.19 3.84
C GLN A 29 10.03 24.04 2.68
N THR A 30 10.13 24.91 1.69
CA THR A 30 9.32 24.82 0.47
C THR A 30 9.60 23.54 -0.30
N TYR A 31 10.86 23.17 -0.47
CA TYR A 31 11.27 21.94 -1.16
C TYR A 31 10.78 20.68 -0.43
N GLN A 32 10.90 20.63 0.90
CA GLN A 32 10.45 19.48 1.71
C GLN A 32 8.93 19.36 1.76
N ASN A 33 8.22 20.50 1.80
CA ASN A 33 6.77 20.54 1.93
C ASN A 33 6.04 20.66 0.58
N ASN A 34 6.74 20.61 -0.53
CA ASN A 34 6.12 20.68 -1.85
C ASN A 34 5.28 19.44 -2.12
N ILE A 35 3.96 19.63 -2.20
CA ILE A 35 2.99 18.55 -2.39
C ILE A 35 3.27 17.78 -3.69
N GLN A 36 3.67 18.47 -4.77
CA GLN A 36 3.94 17.82 -6.05
C GLN A 36 5.20 16.96 -6.02
N LEU A 37 6.28 17.45 -5.38
CA LEU A 37 7.49 16.67 -5.21
C LEU A 37 7.27 15.48 -4.28
N ASN A 38 6.51 15.67 -3.20
CA ASN A 38 6.17 14.59 -2.29
C ASN A 38 5.31 13.51 -2.98
N ALA A 39 4.35 13.92 -3.83
CA ALA A 39 3.57 12.97 -4.62
C ALA A 39 4.46 12.14 -5.57
N GLU A 40 5.47 12.77 -6.24
CA GLU A 40 6.39 12.01 -7.09
C GLU A 40 7.32 11.09 -6.28
N ARG A 41 7.75 11.50 -5.09
CA ARG A 41 8.51 10.63 -4.18
C ARG A 41 7.70 9.38 -3.76
N GLU A 42 6.42 9.56 -3.46
CA GLU A 42 5.54 8.42 -3.18
C GLU A 42 5.28 7.55 -4.41
N ASN A 43 5.19 8.13 -5.62
CA ASN A 43 5.11 7.37 -6.87
C ASN A 43 6.35 6.51 -7.11
N ILE A 44 7.55 7.00 -6.74
CA ILE A 44 8.77 6.20 -6.81
C ILE A 44 8.67 5.00 -5.86
N LYS A 45 8.24 5.21 -4.61
CA LYS A 45 8.06 4.12 -3.65
C LYS A 45 7.05 3.08 -4.16
N ALA A 46 5.92 3.53 -4.71
CA ALA A 46 4.94 2.63 -5.32
C ALA A 46 5.56 1.81 -6.47
N SER A 47 6.35 2.45 -7.35
CA SER A 47 7.04 1.75 -8.43
C SER A 47 8.12 0.78 -7.93
N GLU A 48 8.78 1.07 -6.80
CA GLU A 48 9.71 0.14 -6.14
C GLU A 48 8.99 -1.10 -5.61
N GLU A 49 7.80 -0.93 -5.03
CA GLU A 49 6.97 -2.05 -4.59
C GLU A 49 6.43 -2.88 -5.76
N ASP A 50 6.10 -2.27 -6.89
CA ASP A 50 5.73 -2.99 -8.12
C ASP A 50 6.87 -3.90 -8.60
N VAL A 51 8.13 -3.43 -8.50
CA VAL A 51 9.31 -4.26 -8.78
C VAL A 51 9.43 -5.41 -7.77
N ASN A 52 9.18 -5.15 -6.47
CA ASN A 52 9.22 -6.16 -5.44
C ASN A 52 8.12 -7.23 -5.62
N ILE A 53 6.92 -6.82 -6.03
CA ILE A 53 5.82 -7.73 -6.39
C ILE A 53 6.23 -8.62 -7.57
N ALA A 54 6.78 -8.04 -8.64
CA ALA A 54 7.25 -8.81 -9.78
C ALA A 54 8.38 -9.80 -9.42
N LYS A 55 9.25 -9.44 -8.47
CA LYS A 55 10.26 -10.37 -7.91
C LYS A 55 9.64 -11.47 -7.06
N ALA A 56 8.51 -11.19 -6.39
CA ALA A 56 7.83 -12.20 -5.59
C ALA A 56 7.25 -13.34 -6.43
N ASP A 57 6.93 -13.10 -7.72
CA ASP A 57 6.48 -14.12 -8.67
C ASP A 57 7.54 -15.22 -8.94
N TYR A 58 8.80 -14.98 -8.57
CA TYR A 58 9.87 -15.99 -8.63
C TYR A 58 9.90 -16.90 -7.41
N LYS A 59 9.13 -16.60 -6.37
CA LYS A 59 9.06 -17.38 -5.13
C LYS A 59 7.92 -18.38 -5.18
N PRO A 60 8.00 -19.50 -4.43
CA PRO A 60 6.87 -20.41 -4.28
C PRO A 60 5.71 -19.72 -3.55
N SER A 61 4.49 -19.99 -3.99
CA SER A 61 3.26 -19.58 -3.30
C SER A 61 2.69 -20.72 -2.49
N LEU A 62 2.29 -20.46 -1.27
CA LEU A 62 1.60 -21.38 -0.38
C LEU A 62 0.17 -20.88 -0.13
N THR A 63 -0.80 -21.68 -0.53
CA THR A 63 -2.22 -21.38 -0.35
C THR A 63 -2.84 -22.39 0.61
N LEU A 64 -3.44 -21.92 1.69
CA LEU A 64 -4.29 -22.69 2.58
C LEU A 64 -5.74 -22.36 2.27
N SER A 65 -6.54 -23.38 1.95
CA SER A 65 -7.97 -23.24 1.69
C SER A 65 -8.75 -24.14 2.61
N GLY A 66 -9.87 -23.64 3.13
CA GLY A 66 -10.82 -24.39 3.94
C GLY A 66 -12.23 -24.07 3.49
N SER A 67 -13.08 -25.07 3.36
CA SER A 67 -14.49 -24.89 3.10
C SER A 67 -15.32 -25.79 3.99
N LYS A 68 -16.43 -25.24 4.48
CA LYS A 68 -17.47 -25.98 5.17
C LYS A 68 -18.79 -25.65 4.50
N SER A 69 -19.56 -26.67 4.10
CA SER A 69 -20.91 -26.49 3.60
C SER A 69 -21.88 -27.30 4.47
N ILE A 70 -23.12 -26.86 4.53
CA ILE A 70 -24.22 -27.57 5.16
C ILE A 70 -25.16 -27.94 4.02
N GLU A 71 -25.34 -29.23 3.81
CA GLU A 71 -26.18 -29.75 2.73
C GLU A 71 -27.38 -30.48 3.32
N ASN A 72 -28.57 -29.91 3.11
CA ASN A 72 -29.85 -30.52 3.48
C ASN A 72 -30.46 -31.14 2.23
N THR A 73 -30.40 -32.46 2.12
CA THR A 73 -30.93 -33.20 0.96
C THR A 73 -32.28 -33.80 1.30
N ASN A 74 -33.36 -33.20 0.82
CA ASN A 74 -34.73 -33.65 1.11
C ASN A 74 -35.22 -34.86 0.27
N LYS A 75 -34.49 -35.27 -0.77
CA LYS A 75 -34.82 -36.44 -1.62
C LYS A 75 -33.56 -36.97 -2.28
N LEU A 76 -33.05 -38.08 -1.80
CA LEU A 76 -32.19 -38.95 -2.58
C LEU A 76 -33.00 -40.26 -2.84
N THR A 77 -33.48 -40.42 -4.05
CA THR A 77 -33.94 -41.74 -4.53
C THR A 77 -32.71 -42.43 -5.13
N ASN A 78 -32.34 -43.59 -4.57
CA ASN A 78 -31.35 -44.43 -5.22
C ASN A 78 -31.93 -45.01 -6.54
N GLN A 79 -31.05 -45.37 -7.45
CA GLN A 79 -31.41 -45.89 -8.79
C GLN A 79 -32.26 -47.17 -8.74
N SER A 80 -32.42 -47.81 -7.58
CA SER A 80 -33.24 -49.03 -7.33
C SER A 80 -34.60 -48.74 -6.71
N GLY A 81 -35.00 -47.46 -6.53
CA GLY A 81 -36.34 -47.09 -6.08
C GLY A 81 -36.64 -47.35 -4.59
N GLY A 82 -35.61 -47.58 -3.76
CA GLY A 82 -35.75 -47.69 -2.31
C GLY A 82 -35.78 -46.32 -1.65
N ASP A 83 -36.42 -46.22 -0.48
CA ASP A 83 -36.39 -45.01 0.36
C ASP A 83 -34.94 -44.64 0.71
N ALA A 84 -34.53 -43.44 0.29
CA ALA A 84 -33.24 -42.92 0.68
C ALA A 84 -33.24 -42.47 2.13
N THR A 85 -32.31 -42.95 2.91
CA THR A 85 -32.05 -42.41 4.23
C THR A 85 -31.55 -40.98 4.07
N ILE A 86 -32.27 -39.99 4.57
CA ILE A 86 -31.86 -38.60 4.59
C ILE A 86 -30.74 -38.50 5.60
N ASN A 87 -29.51 -38.32 5.08
CA ASN A 87 -28.38 -37.96 5.92
C ASN A 87 -28.05 -36.51 5.64
N ASP A 88 -28.17 -35.65 6.66
CA ASP A 88 -27.58 -34.32 6.61
C ASP A 88 -26.08 -34.49 6.58
N VAL A 89 -25.45 -34.04 5.53
CA VAL A 89 -24.01 -34.13 5.34
C VAL A 89 -23.41 -32.73 5.47
N ASP A 90 -22.55 -32.56 6.44
CA ASP A 90 -21.75 -31.34 6.62
C ASP A 90 -20.33 -31.55 6.09
N PRO A 91 -20.10 -31.46 4.77
CA PRO A 91 -18.79 -31.68 4.22
C PRO A 91 -17.84 -30.57 4.66
N PHE A 92 -16.71 -30.98 5.20
CA PHE A 92 -15.59 -30.11 5.52
C PHE A 92 -14.39 -30.52 4.67
N SER A 93 -13.77 -29.56 4.00
CA SER A 93 -12.54 -29.79 3.27
C SER A 93 -11.47 -28.76 3.63
N THR A 94 -10.26 -29.25 3.78
CA THR A 94 -9.08 -28.40 3.98
C THR A 94 -8.01 -28.84 2.99
N SER A 95 -7.38 -27.88 2.33
CA SER A 95 -6.29 -28.16 1.42
C SER A 95 -5.15 -27.18 1.59
N ILE A 96 -3.92 -27.69 1.45
CA ILE A 96 -2.68 -26.91 1.40
C ILE A 96 -2.10 -27.12 0.00
N LYS A 97 -1.91 -26.02 -0.74
CA LYS A 97 -1.35 -26.04 -2.08
C LYS A 97 -0.04 -25.24 -2.10
N LEU A 98 1.05 -25.90 -2.45
CA LEU A 98 2.33 -25.27 -2.76
C LEU A 98 2.50 -25.21 -4.28
N GLU A 99 2.73 -24.04 -4.82
CA GLU A 99 2.89 -23.85 -6.27
C GLU A 99 4.14 -23.03 -6.58
N GLN A 100 4.98 -23.55 -7.48
CA GLN A 100 6.18 -22.89 -7.98
C GLN A 100 6.16 -22.91 -9.51
N LYS A 101 6.14 -21.73 -10.12
CA LYS A 101 6.31 -21.60 -11.56
C LYS A 101 7.80 -21.72 -11.92
N LEU A 102 8.18 -22.74 -12.62
CA LEU A 102 9.58 -22.99 -13.02
C LEU A 102 9.94 -22.21 -14.30
N LEU A 103 9.05 -22.17 -15.27
CA LEU A 103 9.24 -21.48 -16.56
C LEU A 103 8.06 -20.59 -16.83
N ASP A 104 8.31 -19.28 -16.97
CA ASP A 104 7.32 -18.29 -17.34
C ASP A 104 8.02 -17.08 -17.98
N TYR A 105 7.99 -17.01 -19.29
CA TYR A 105 8.60 -15.91 -20.06
C TYR A 105 7.93 -14.56 -19.82
N GLY A 106 6.63 -14.54 -19.49
CA GLY A 106 5.89 -13.33 -19.17
C GLY A 106 6.40 -12.63 -17.92
N ARG A 107 6.86 -13.41 -16.93
CA ARG A 107 7.40 -12.93 -15.66
C ARG A 107 8.64 -12.06 -15.85
N ASP A 108 9.58 -12.49 -16.71
CA ASP A 108 10.81 -11.73 -16.98
C ASP A 108 10.51 -10.40 -17.68
N LEU A 109 9.53 -10.41 -18.60
CA LEU A 109 9.08 -9.19 -19.27
C LEU A 109 8.38 -8.24 -18.31
N THR A 110 7.56 -8.76 -17.39
CA THR A 110 6.89 -7.97 -16.35
C THR A 110 7.91 -7.32 -15.41
N LEU A 111 8.93 -8.07 -14.97
CA LEU A 111 9.99 -7.52 -14.13
C LEU A 111 10.75 -6.39 -14.85
N LYS A 112 11.16 -6.59 -16.12
CA LYS A 112 11.82 -5.56 -16.92
C LYS A 112 10.96 -4.34 -17.10
N LYS A 113 9.66 -4.50 -17.39
CA LYS A 113 8.70 -3.41 -17.51
C LYS A 113 8.64 -2.57 -16.22
N ASN A 114 8.54 -3.23 -15.05
CA ASN A 114 8.45 -2.54 -13.77
C ASN A 114 9.76 -1.82 -13.42
N ILE A 115 10.91 -2.39 -13.72
CA ILE A 115 12.21 -1.72 -13.55
C ILE A 115 12.26 -0.45 -14.42
N THR A 116 11.87 -0.54 -15.70
CA THR A 116 11.84 0.63 -16.60
C THR A 116 10.84 1.69 -16.13
N ALA A 117 9.70 1.27 -15.57
CA ALA A 117 8.70 2.19 -15.00
C ALA A 117 9.26 2.93 -13.76
N LEU A 118 10.04 2.24 -12.92
CA LEU A 118 10.73 2.84 -11.78
C LEU A 118 11.77 3.89 -12.25
N ASP A 119 12.57 3.57 -13.26
CA ASP A 119 13.55 4.51 -13.82
C ASP A 119 12.85 5.75 -14.41
N LEU A 120 11.71 5.56 -15.08
CA LEU A 120 10.88 6.67 -15.57
C LEU A 120 10.33 7.54 -14.43
N ALA A 121 9.88 6.93 -13.32
CA ALA A 121 9.39 7.66 -12.14
C ALA A 121 10.52 8.51 -11.53
N LYS A 122 11.73 7.97 -11.41
CA LYS A 122 12.93 8.70 -10.94
C LYS A 122 13.27 9.88 -11.87
N ALA A 123 13.25 9.66 -13.17
CA ALA A 123 13.51 10.73 -14.15
C ALA A 123 12.45 11.86 -14.10
N LYS A 124 11.18 11.50 -13.83
CA LYS A 124 10.12 12.50 -13.65
C LYS A 124 10.33 13.37 -12.40
N LEU A 125 10.79 12.79 -11.30
CA LEU A 125 11.11 13.55 -10.09
C LEU A 125 12.21 14.56 -10.39
N VAL A 126 13.35 14.11 -10.95
CA VAL A 126 14.49 14.99 -11.31
C VAL A 126 14.07 16.12 -12.25
N LYS A 127 13.13 15.88 -13.17
CA LYS A 127 12.61 16.92 -14.06
C LYS A 127 11.80 17.98 -13.32
N LYS A 128 11.17 17.62 -12.20
CA LYS A 128 10.31 18.53 -11.41
C LYS A 128 11.09 19.29 -10.32
N GLU A 129 12.22 18.79 -9.91
CA GLU A 129 13.18 19.49 -9.04
C GLU A 129 13.87 20.64 -9.75
#